data_6b17de4724cf9db4ddfc0b10bb0a64c0
#
_entry.id   6b17de4724cf9db4ddfc0b10bb0a64c0
#
_cell.length_a   1.000
_cell.length_b   1.000
_cell.length_c   1.000
_cell.angle_alpha   90.00
_cell.angle_beta   90.00
_cell.angle_gamma   90.00
#
_symmetry.space_group_name_H-M   'P 1'
#
loop_
_entity.id
_entity.type
_entity.pdbx_description
1 polymer ?
#
loop_
_entity_poly.entity_id
_entity_poly.type
_entity_poly.pdbx_seq_one_letter_code
_entity_poly.pdbx_strand_id
1 'polypeptide(L)'
;MEHKTAYQYSEPASVAHNLLHLRVPTTHRQSVEDFALTVEPKPRSVVSRTDYFGNQVHYFALSEPHSGMTITATSRVVVKTPTPITTSPTWEELAAIGKSREFPLEVRQFLFPSRHIRVMPILSEYGKSAFTRNRPIVEAAMELTTRIYTDYKYDSNATNIFTPLEEVVRQRHGVCQDFAHVGIGALRAQGLPARYVSGYLRTEPPPGKPRLVGADASHAWFSVFCGTELGWVDFDPTNNVMVGTDHITLAHGRDFEDVSPIQGVVMGGGTRAMQVGVDVMPLDAKSHGTTPGATSSQQQQQRSQNK
;
A
#
# COMPACT_ATOMS: atom_id res chain seq x y z
N MET A 1 -0.73 -3.51 15.64
CA MET A 1 0.01 -2.54 14.83
C MET A 1 -0.38 -1.12 15.24
N GLU A 2 0.55 -0.18 15.13
CA GLU A 2 0.33 1.26 15.30
C GLU A 2 0.87 2.00 14.09
N HIS A 3 0.13 2.98 13.58
CA HIS A 3 0.57 3.93 12.56
C HIS A 3 0.41 5.33 13.14
N LYS A 4 1.49 6.07 13.21
CA LYS A 4 1.53 7.46 13.70
C LYS A 4 2.08 8.38 12.63
N THR A 5 1.32 9.43 12.29
CA THR A 5 1.78 10.51 11.42
C THR A 5 1.70 11.83 12.18
N ALA A 6 2.81 12.56 12.24
CA ALA A 6 2.89 13.87 12.86
C ALA A 6 3.26 14.92 11.82
N TYR A 7 2.49 15.99 11.78
CA TYR A 7 2.73 17.19 10.97
C TYR A 7 3.16 18.34 11.88
N GLN A 8 4.13 19.11 11.43
CA GLN A 8 4.51 20.39 12.03
C GLN A 8 4.48 21.46 10.96
N TYR A 9 3.92 22.60 11.29
CA TYR A 9 3.75 23.74 10.41
C TYR A 9 4.65 24.90 10.89
N SER A 10 5.29 25.62 9.95
CA SER A 10 6.11 26.79 10.29
C SER A 10 5.28 28.00 10.72
N GLU A 11 4.01 28.03 10.31
CA GLU A 11 3.00 29.02 10.68
C GLU A 11 1.71 28.32 11.09
N PRO A 12 0.81 28.92 11.85
CA PRO A 12 -0.47 28.29 12.17
C PRO A 12 -1.30 28.00 10.92
N ALA A 13 -1.76 26.75 10.77
CA ALA A 13 -2.79 26.39 9.82
C ALA A 13 -4.15 26.82 10.35
N SER A 14 -4.98 27.45 9.52
CA SER A 14 -6.31 27.91 9.91
C SER A 14 -7.37 26.82 9.81
N VAL A 15 -7.27 25.99 8.77
CA VAL A 15 -8.19 24.89 8.50
C VAL A 15 -7.43 23.72 7.91
N ALA A 16 -7.77 22.51 8.33
CA ALA A 16 -7.28 21.27 7.72
C ALA A 16 -8.46 20.30 7.51
N HIS A 17 -8.57 19.75 6.29
CA HIS A 17 -9.51 18.70 5.94
C HIS A 17 -8.71 17.44 5.61
N ASN A 18 -9.04 16.32 6.23
CA ASN A 18 -8.26 15.09 6.07
C ASN A 18 -9.18 13.90 5.80
N LEU A 19 -8.77 13.06 4.85
CA LEU A 19 -9.33 11.75 4.55
C LEU A 19 -8.28 10.69 4.86
N LEU A 20 -8.64 9.68 5.64
CA LEU A 20 -7.71 8.68 6.15
C LEU A 20 -8.10 7.29 5.66
N HIS A 21 -7.14 6.56 5.08
CA HIS A 21 -7.22 5.13 4.80
C HIS A 21 -6.34 4.38 5.83
N LEU A 22 -6.71 4.44 7.12
CA LEU A 22 -5.91 3.88 8.22
C LEU A 22 -6.61 2.75 8.96
N ARG A 23 -7.87 2.46 8.63
CA ARG A 23 -8.60 1.35 9.22
C ARG A 23 -8.37 0.07 8.43
N VAL A 24 -7.71 -0.88 9.05
CA VAL A 24 -7.51 -2.23 8.48
C VAL A 24 -8.87 -2.89 8.23
N PRO A 25 -9.16 -3.40 7.03
CA PRO A 25 -10.41 -4.10 6.73
C PRO A 25 -10.37 -5.55 7.24
N THR A 26 -11.53 -6.11 7.58
CA THR A 26 -11.68 -7.56 7.71
C THR A 26 -11.89 -8.16 6.31
N THR A 27 -11.09 -9.18 5.98
CA THR A 27 -11.12 -9.90 4.70
C THR A 27 -11.08 -11.42 4.95
N HIS A 28 -11.07 -12.23 3.90
CA HIS A 28 -10.88 -13.68 4.05
C HIS A 28 -9.51 -14.05 4.66
N ARG A 29 -8.50 -13.16 4.52
CA ARG A 29 -7.11 -13.37 5.00
C ARG A 29 -6.78 -12.73 6.34
N GLN A 30 -7.56 -11.73 6.75
CA GLN A 30 -7.31 -11.02 8.01
C GLN A 30 -8.60 -10.62 8.70
N SER A 31 -8.59 -10.59 10.03
CA SER A 31 -9.68 -10.08 10.85
C SER A 31 -9.17 -9.05 11.84
N VAL A 32 -9.96 -8.01 12.07
CA VAL A 32 -9.65 -6.92 13.01
C VAL A 32 -10.43 -7.17 14.28
N GLU A 33 -9.72 -7.30 15.39
CA GLU A 33 -10.31 -7.47 16.72
C GLU A 33 -10.56 -6.14 17.42
N ASP A 34 -9.71 -5.14 17.16
CA ASP A 34 -9.80 -3.82 17.76
C ASP A 34 -9.24 -2.75 16.82
N PHE A 35 -9.82 -1.54 16.90
CA PHE A 35 -9.35 -0.37 16.16
C PHE A 35 -9.61 0.90 16.96
N ALA A 36 -8.59 1.73 17.09
CA ALA A 36 -8.72 3.08 17.65
C ALA A 36 -8.03 4.11 16.75
N LEU A 37 -8.65 5.29 16.63
CA LEU A 37 -8.12 6.45 15.91
C LEU A 37 -8.11 7.65 16.83
N THR A 38 -6.93 8.23 17.02
CA THR A 38 -6.72 9.45 17.79
C THR A 38 -6.17 10.54 16.89
N VAL A 39 -6.70 11.74 17.02
CA VAL A 39 -6.25 12.94 16.29
C VAL A 39 -6.01 14.07 17.30
N GLU A 40 -4.87 14.71 17.22
CA GLU A 40 -4.47 15.84 18.04
C GLU A 40 -4.00 17.00 17.15
N PRO A 41 -4.60 18.21 17.27
CA PRO A 41 -5.71 18.59 18.14
C PRO A 41 -6.99 17.79 17.87
N LYS A 42 -7.84 17.62 18.90
CA LYS A 42 -9.05 16.83 18.78
C LYS A 42 -10.06 17.50 17.84
N PRO A 43 -10.47 16.85 16.73
CA PRO A 43 -11.50 17.38 15.86
C PRO A 43 -12.88 17.35 16.53
N ARG A 44 -13.80 18.19 16.07
CA ARG A 44 -15.20 18.20 16.58
C ARG A 44 -15.92 16.88 16.29
N SER A 45 -15.61 16.26 15.15
CA SER A 45 -16.16 14.95 14.75
C SER A 45 -15.23 14.24 13.82
N VAL A 46 -15.31 12.91 13.85
CA VAL A 46 -14.70 12.01 12.85
C VAL A 46 -15.82 11.21 12.22
N VAL A 47 -15.93 11.28 10.89
CA VAL A 47 -16.96 10.56 10.13
C VAL A 47 -16.32 9.34 9.46
N SER A 48 -16.92 8.17 9.67
CA SER A 48 -16.51 6.93 8.99
C SER A 48 -17.44 6.63 7.83
N ARG A 49 -16.88 6.19 6.71
CA ARG A 49 -17.64 5.73 5.53
C ARG A 49 -16.88 4.65 4.77
N THR A 50 -17.57 3.98 3.87
CA THR A 50 -16.93 3.09 2.88
C THR A 50 -16.74 3.88 1.59
N ASP A 51 -15.54 3.80 1.00
CA ASP A 51 -15.25 4.42 -0.29
C ASP A 51 -15.77 3.58 -1.47
N TYR A 52 -15.51 4.06 -2.69
CA TYR A 52 -15.92 3.38 -3.92
C TYR A 52 -15.31 1.97 -4.07
N PHE A 53 -14.11 1.74 -3.54
CA PHE A 53 -13.41 0.46 -3.62
C PHE A 53 -13.74 -0.50 -2.47
N GLY A 54 -14.57 -0.07 -1.51
CA GLY A 54 -14.92 -0.86 -0.33
C GLY A 54 -13.97 -0.65 0.86
N ASN A 55 -13.02 0.29 0.76
CA ASN A 55 -12.14 0.61 1.89
C ASN A 55 -12.89 1.41 2.96
N GLN A 56 -12.55 1.17 4.22
CA GLN A 56 -13.05 1.97 5.34
C GLN A 56 -12.23 3.25 5.47
N VAL A 57 -12.87 4.40 5.31
CA VAL A 57 -12.22 5.70 5.38
C VAL A 57 -12.80 6.55 6.50
N HIS A 58 -11.94 7.40 7.08
CA HIS A 58 -12.31 8.37 8.09
C HIS A 58 -12.05 9.78 7.56
N TYR A 59 -13.02 10.66 7.79
CA TYR A 59 -12.89 12.07 7.45
C TYR A 59 -13.01 12.90 8.72
N PHE A 60 -12.16 13.92 8.84
CA PHE A 60 -12.28 14.96 9.86
C PHE A 60 -11.79 16.31 9.34
N ALA A 61 -12.23 17.38 10.04
CA ALA A 61 -11.74 18.73 9.84
C ALA A 61 -11.28 19.34 11.16
N LEU A 62 -10.17 20.08 11.09
CA LEU A 62 -9.74 21.01 12.12
C LEU A 62 -10.04 22.42 11.64
N SER A 63 -10.85 23.17 12.39
CA SER A 63 -11.32 24.53 12.02
C SER A 63 -10.74 25.59 12.94
N GLU A 64 -9.90 25.23 13.88
CA GLU A 64 -9.21 26.14 14.79
C GLU A 64 -7.73 26.24 14.40
N PRO A 65 -7.10 27.43 14.56
CA PRO A 65 -5.68 27.59 14.26
C PRO A 65 -4.81 26.61 15.05
N HIS A 66 -3.91 25.92 14.37
CA HIS A 66 -3.03 24.92 14.97
C HIS A 66 -1.65 24.89 14.30
N SER A 67 -0.59 24.67 15.07
CA SER A 67 0.79 24.61 14.59
C SER A 67 1.29 23.21 14.26
N GLY A 68 0.44 22.21 14.45
CA GLY A 68 0.76 20.81 14.13
C GLY A 68 -0.45 19.92 14.28
N MET A 69 -0.31 18.71 13.78
CA MET A 69 -1.36 17.68 13.87
C MET A 69 -0.71 16.32 14.03
N THR A 70 -1.22 15.50 14.94
CA THR A 70 -0.80 14.09 15.09
C THR A 70 -2.00 13.18 14.86
N ILE A 71 -1.85 12.19 14.02
CA ILE A 71 -2.84 11.15 13.75
C ILE A 71 -2.24 9.82 14.16
N THR A 72 -2.90 9.09 15.05
CA THR A 72 -2.48 7.76 15.50
C THR A 72 -3.63 6.77 15.28
N ALA A 73 -3.36 5.72 14.52
CA ALA A 73 -4.27 4.61 14.31
C ALA A 73 -3.66 3.33 14.90
N THR A 74 -4.39 2.67 15.79
CA THR A 74 -3.98 1.38 16.36
C THR A 74 -4.96 0.30 15.95
N SER A 75 -4.46 -0.91 15.65
CA SER A 75 -5.31 -2.06 15.34
C SER A 75 -4.72 -3.33 15.91
N ARG A 76 -5.61 -4.20 16.40
CA ARG A 76 -5.29 -5.61 16.67
C ARG A 76 -5.81 -6.44 15.51
N VAL A 77 -4.90 -7.15 14.83
CA VAL A 77 -5.19 -7.86 13.57
C VAL A 77 -4.72 -9.31 13.70
N VAL A 78 -5.57 -10.23 13.30
CA VAL A 78 -5.20 -11.63 13.11
C VAL A 78 -5.05 -11.87 11.62
N VAL A 79 -3.85 -12.26 11.18
CA VAL A 79 -3.57 -12.62 9.79
C VAL A 79 -3.54 -14.12 9.65
N LYS A 80 -4.32 -14.65 8.71
CA LYS A 80 -4.42 -16.09 8.45
C LYS A 80 -3.33 -16.52 7.45
N THR A 81 -2.80 -17.71 7.66
CA THR A 81 -1.91 -18.34 6.69
C THR A 81 -2.64 -18.52 5.36
N PRO A 82 -2.06 -18.08 4.23
CA PRO A 82 -2.65 -18.30 2.92
C PRO A 82 -2.81 -19.78 2.61
N THR A 83 -3.91 -20.15 1.99
CA THR A 83 -4.08 -21.49 1.41
C THR A 83 -3.15 -21.61 0.18
N PRO A 84 -2.34 -22.68 0.07
CA PRO A 84 -1.52 -22.90 -1.11
C PRO A 84 -2.38 -22.96 -2.39
N ILE A 85 -1.96 -22.23 -3.41
CA ILE A 85 -2.60 -22.27 -4.73
C ILE A 85 -1.86 -23.33 -5.57
N THR A 86 -2.57 -24.39 -5.90
CA THR A 86 -2.01 -25.52 -6.68
C THR A 86 -2.29 -25.43 -8.16
N THR A 87 -3.38 -24.73 -8.54
CA THR A 87 -3.80 -24.57 -9.94
C THR A 87 -4.37 -23.17 -10.14
N SER A 88 -4.21 -22.63 -11.33
CA SER A 88 -4.84 -21.38 -11.74
C SER A 88 -5.13 -21.42 -13.25
N PRO A 89 -6.12 -20.66 -13.76
CA PRO A 89 -6.34 -20.53 -15.19
C PRO A 89 -5.10 -19.96 -15.89
N THR A 90 -5.02 -20.12 -17.20
CA THR A 90 -3.99 -19.46 -17.99
C THR A 90 -4.25 -17.96 -18.06
N TRP A 91 -3.20 -17.18 -18.24
CA TRP A 91 -3.35 -15.74 -18.36
C TRP A 91 -4.15 -15.35 -19.62
N GLU A 92 -4.05 -16.13 -20.71
CA GLU A 92 -4.80 -15.90 -21.95
C GLU A 92 -6.31 -16.04 -21.75
N GLU A 93 -6.74 -17.07 -20.99
CA GLU A 93 -8.16 -17.25 -20.66
C GLU A 93 -8.72 -16.02 -19.95
N LEU A 94 -8.00 -15.50 -18.95
CA LEU A 94 -8.41 -14.30 -18.21
C LEU A 94 -8.37 -13.04 -19.08
N ALA A 95 -7.36 -12.88 -19.91
CA ALA A 95 -7.28 -11.76 -20.84
C ALA A 95 -8.40 -11.79 -21.90
N ALA A 96 -8.85 -12.99 -22.34
CA ALA A 96 -9.99 -13.14 -23.23
C ALA A 96 -11.29 -12.71 -22.54
N ILE A 97 -11.53 -13.13 -21.29
CA ILE A 97 -12.69 -12.69 -20.47
C ILE A 97 -12.67 -11.16 -20.30
N GLY A 98 -11.50 -10.56 -20.07
CA GLY A 98 -11.33 -9.10 -19.99
C GLY A 98 -11.78 -8.38 -21.27
N LYS A 99 -11.46 -8.94 -22.43
CA LYS A 99 -11.84 -8.40 -23.76
C LYS A 99 -13.33 -8.57 -24.05
N SER A 100 -13.93 -9.71 -23.69
CA SER A 100 -15.36 -9.99 -23.90
C SER A 100 -16.29 -9.21 -22.99
N ARG A 101 -15.74 -8.48 -22.00
CA ARG A 101 -16.47 -7.72 -20.99
C ARG A 101 -17.30 -8.58 -20.02
N GLU A 102 -16.96 -9.83 -19.84
CA GLU A 102 -17.66 -10.77 -18.94
C GLU A 102 -17.26 -10.61 -17.47
N PHE A 103 -16.13 -9.95 -17.17
CA PHE A 103 -15.81 -9.62 -15.79
C PHE A 103 -16.85 -8.67 -15.18
N PRO A 104 -17.20 -8.85 -13.89
CA PRO A 104 -17.99 -7.88 -13.13
C PRO A 104 -17.38 -6.48 -13.19
N LEU A 105 -18.21 -5.44 -13.07
CA LEU A 105 -17.74 -4.05 -13.19
C LEU A 105 -16.65 -3.73 -12.16
N GLU A 106 -16.78 -4.28 -10.95
CA GLU A 106 -15.84 -4.13 -9.83
C GLU A 106 -14.44 -4.68 -10.16
N VAL A 107 -14.34 -5.65 -11.08
CA VAL A 107 -13.07 -6.19 -11.57
C VAL A 107 -12.59 -5.43 -12.80
N ARG A 108 -13.51 -5.13 -13.74
CA ARG A 108 -13.17 -4.50 -15.02
C ARG A 108 -12.53 -3.12 -14.88
N GLN A 109 -12.90 -2.34 -13.87
CA GLN A 109 -12.31 -1.03 -13.62
C GLN A 109 -10.77 -1.09 -13.48
N PHE A 110 -10.24 -2.21 -13.03
CA PHE A 110 -8.81 -2.43 -12.84
C PHE A 110 -8.05 -2.86 -14.11
N LEU A 111 -8.72 -2.88 -15.26
CA LEU A 111 -8.10 -3.02 -16.59
C LEU A 111 -7.67 -1.66 -17.17
N PHE A 112 -8.23 -0.56 -16.69
CA PHE A 112 -8.07 0.75 -17.29
C PHE A 112 -6.89 1.54 -16.70
N PRO A 113 -6.35 2.50 -17.46
CA PRO A 113 -5.37 3.46 -16.94
C PRO A 113 -5.92 4.21 -15.72
N SER A 114 -5.01 4.66 -14.87
CA SER A 114 -5.30 5.51 -13.72
C SER A 114 -4.30 6.68 -13.68
N ARG A 115 -4.38 7.55 -12.68
CA ARG A 115 -3.55 8.76 -12.66
C ARG A 115 -2.05 8.49 -12.73
N HIS A 116 -1.58 7.52 -11.94
CA HIS A 116 -0.16 7.15 -11.88
C HIS A 116 0.22 6.02 -12.84
N ILE A 117 -0.76 5.27 -13.36
CA ILE A 117 -0.49 4.10 -14.19
C ILE A 117 -1.16 4.28 -15.57
N ARG A 118 -0.33 4.57 -16.57
CA ARG A 118 -0.75 4.62 -17.98
C ARG A 118 -0.32 3.33 -18.68
N VAL A 119 -1.11 2.86 -19.62
CA VAL A 119 -0.70 1.77 -20.51
C VAL A 119 0.35 2.33 -21.48
N MET A 120 1.56 1.76 -21.43
CA MET A 120 2.69 2.19 -22.23
C MET A 120 3.31 0.99 -22.94
N PRO A 121 3.81 1.16 -24.20
CA PRO A 121 4.47 0.08 -24.93
C PRO A 121 5.63 -0.56 -24.17
N ILE A 122 6.40 0.24 -23.43
CA ILE A 122 7.53 -0.24 -22.62
C ILE A 122 7.09 -1.23 -21.52
N LEU A 123 5.92 -1.02 -20.88
CA LEU A 123 5.37 -1.95 -19.89
C LEU A 123 4.81 -3.21 -20.54
N SER A 124 4.20 -3.08 -21.71
CA SER A 124 3.74 -4.23 -22.49
C SER A 124 4.91 -5.13 -22.87
N GLU A 125 5.99 -4.55 -23.37
CA GLU A 125 7.20 -5.30 -23.74
C GLU A 125 7.88 -5.92 -22.51
N TYR A 126 7.99 -5.16 -21.42
CA TYR A 126 8.54 -5.64 -20.17
C TYR A 126 7.80 -6.86 -19.61
N GLY A 127 6.46 -6.84 -19.70
CA GLY A 127 5.62 -7.95 -19.23
C GLY A 127 5.74 -9.22 -20.07
N LYS A 128 5.92 -9.12 -21.41
CA LYS A 128 5.79 -10.25 -22.36
C LYS A 128 6.54 -11.52 -21.96
N SER A 129 7.74 -11.41 -21.43
CA SER A 129 8.55 -12.58 -21.10
C SER A 129 8.03 -13.38 -19.90
N ALA A 130 7.27 -12.72 -19.00
CA ALA A 130 6.60 -13.41 -17.91
C ALA A 130 5.33 -14.14 -18.39
N PHE A 131 4.68 -13.63 -19.44
CA PHE A 131 3.41 -14.12 -19.99
C PHE A 131 3.63 -14.99 -21.23
N THR A 132 4.33 -16.11 -21.03
CA THR A 132 4.52 -17.11 -22.10
C THR A 132 3.24 -17.91 -22.34
N ARG A 133 3.13 -18.51 -23.54
CA ARG A 133 1.93 -19.23 -23.97
C ARG A 133 1.51 -20.33 -22.97
N ASN A 134 0.21 -20.38 -22.66
CA ASN A 134 -0.43 -21.34 -21.75
C ASN A 134 0.13 -21.34 -20.32
N ARG A 135 0.79 -20.27 -19.89
CA ARG A 135 1.29 -20.17 -18.51
C ARG A 135 0.16 -19.87 -17.53
N PRO A 136 0.05 -20.59 -16.40
CA PRO A 136 -0.89 -20.25 -15.34
C PRO A 136 -0.67 -18.82 -14.83
N ILE A 137 -1.77 -18.08 -14.57
CA ILE A 137 -1.69 -16.65 -14.20
C ILE A 137 -0.87 -16.42 -12.93
N VAL A 138 -0.99 -17.30 -11.93
CA VAL A 138 -0.24 -17.16 -10.67
C VAL A 138 1.26 -17.32 -10.91
N GLU A 139 1.67 -18.27 -11.77
CA GLU A 139 3.07 -18.44 -12.16
C GLU A 139 3.59 -17.25 -12.98
N ALA A 140 2.78 -16.75 -13.92
CA ALA A 140 3.15 -15.59 -14.73
C ALA A 140 3.31 -14.32 -13.87
N ALA A 141 2.42 -14.11 -12.91
CA ALA A 141 2.50 -13.00 -11.98
C ALA A 141 3.69 -13.12 -11.02
N MET A 142 4.03 -14.33 -10.57
CA MET A 142 5.22 -14.56 -9.75
C MET A 142 6.50 -14.35 -10.55
N GLU A 143 6.55 -14.77 -11.81
CA GLU A 143 7.68 -14.49 -12.70
C GLU A 143 7.86 -12.97 -12.92
N LEU A 144 6.76 -12.24 -13.14
CA LEU A 144 6.81 -10.77 -13.23
C LEU A 144 7.34 -10.16 -11.93
N THR A 145 6.90 -10.68 -10.78
CA THR A 145 7.35 -10.27 -9.44
C THR A 145 8.86 -10.45 -9.29
N THR A 146 9.37 -11.65 -9.64
CA THR A 146 10.80 -11.98 -9.60
C THR A 146 11.62 -11.08 -10.53
N ARG A 147 11.10 -10.78 -11.71
CA ARG A 147 11.77 -9.87 -12.64
C ARG A 147 11.86 -8.46 -12.11
N ILE A 148 10.77 -7.91 -11.55
CA ILE A 148 10.80 -6.58 -10.95
C ILE A 148 11.84 -6.56 -9.82
N TYR A 149 11.83 -7.55 -8.93
CA TYR A 149 12.80 -7.67 -7.86
C TYR A 149 14.26 -7.70 -8.36
N THR A 150 14.52 -8.41 -9.44
CA THR A 150 15.87 -8.58 -10.00
C THR A 150 16.33 -7.38 -10.82
N ASP A 151 15.43 -6.79 -11.59
CA ASP A 151 15.73 -5.74 -12.56
C ASP A 151 15.76 -4.34 -11.95
N TYR A 152 15.07 -4.14 -10.82
CA TYR A 152 14.93 -2.83 -10.18
C TYR A 152 15.70 -2.76 -8.87
N LYS A 153 16.35 -1.64 -8.63
CA LYS A 153 17.05 -1.37 -7.38
C LYS A 153 16.17 -0.56 -6.44
N TYR A 154 16.00 -1.03 -5.22
CA TYR A 154 15.33 -0.25 -4.17
C TYR A 154 16.19 0.92 -3.73
N ASP A 155 15.66 2.14 -3.85
CA ASP A 155 16.33 3.37 -3.44
C ASP A 155 15.27 4.41 -3.00
N SER A 156 15.24 4.68 -1.70
CA SER A 156 14.28 5.62 -1.09
C SER A 156 14.48 7.08 -1.51
N ASN A 157 15.61 7.41 -2.15
CA ASN A 157 15.93 8.76 -2.59
C ASN A 157 15.77 8.94 -4.11
N ALA A 158 15.53 7.86 -4.87
CA ALA A 158 15.49 7.91 -6.33
C ALA A 158 14.21 8.52 -6.88
N THR A 159 13.10 8.36 -6.18
CA THR A 159 11.77 8.77 -6.64
C THR A 159 10.98 9.49 -5.56
N ASN A 160 9.96 10.21 -5.98
CA ASN A 160 8.93 10.77 -5.12
C ASN A 160 7.55 10.47 -5.72
N ILE A 161 6.48 10.85 -5.01
CA ILE A 161 5.09 10.57 -5.44
C ILE A 161 4.69 11.18 -6.79
N PHE A 162 5.47 12.13 -7.31
CA PHE A 162 5.23 12.79 -8.60
C PHE A 162 6.10 12.22 -9.73
N THR A 163 7.06 11.33 -9.43
CA THR A 163 7.93 10.72 -10.44
C THR A 163 7.09 9.92 -11.44
N PRO A 164 7.14 10.24 -12.75
CA PRO A 164 6.36 9.51 -13.74
C PRO A 164 6.78 8.04 -13.82
N LEU A 165 5.81 7.13 -13.94
CA LEU A 165 6.08 5.69 -14.05
C LEU A 165 7.03 5.35 -15.22
N GLU A 166 6.97 6.10 -16.31
CA GLU A 166 7.90 5.93 -17.44
C GLU A 166 9.36 6.14 -17.06
N GLU A 167 9.62 7.10 -16.19
CA GLU A 167 10.96 7.37 -15.66
C GLU A 167 11.45 6.23 -14.77
N VAL A 168 10.60 5.75 -13.87
CA VAL A 168 10.87 4.57 -13.03
C VAL A 168 11.26 3.36 -13.89
N VAL A 169 10.49 3.09 -14.95
CA VAL A 169 10.75 1.95 -15.85
C VAL A 169 12.08 2.10 -16.59
N ARG A 170 12.44 3.32 -16.98
CA ARG A 170 13.72 3.57 -17.68
C ARG A 170 14.93 3.50 -16.75
N GLN A 171 14.81 4.08 -15.56
CA GLN A 171 15.92 4.16 -14.61
C GLN A 171 16.10 2.89 -13.80
N ARG A 172 15.03 2.08 -13.64
CA ARG A 172 15.01 0.85 -12.84
C ARG A 172 15.40 1.07 -11.37
N HIS A 173 15.01 2.22 -10.82
CA HIS A 173 15.15 2.55 -9.42
C HIS A 173 13.81 3.03 -8.88
N GLY A 174 13.56 2.82 -7.59
CA GLY A 174 12.37 3.32 -6.94
C GLY A 174 12.11 2.66 -5.59
N VAL A 175 10.88 2.83 -5.11
CA VAL A 175 10.40 2.28 -3.85
C VAL A 175 9.27 1.27 -4.11
N CYS A 176 8.73 0.67 -3.05
CA CYS A 176 7.65 -0.33 -3.14
C CYS A 176 6.43 0.14 -3.93
N GLN A 177 6.06 1.43 -3.82
CA GLN A 177 5.02 2.06 -4.62
C GLN A 177 5.30 1.95 -6.12
N ASP A 178 6.52 2.29 -6.53
CA ASP A 178 6.93 2.27 -7.93
C ASP A 178 6.91 0.85 -8.49
N PHE A 179 7.42 -0.11 -7.73
CA PHE A 179 7.47 -1.52 -8.12
C PHE A 179 6.06 -2.11 -8.27
N ALA A 180 5.14 -1.75 -7.36
CA ALA A 180 3.73 -2.11 -7.49
C ALA A 180 3.11 -1.49 -8.77
N HIS A 181 3.38 -0.22 -9.07
CA HIS A 181 2.88 0.45 -10.28
C HIS A 181 3.44 -0.18 -11.57
N VAL A 182 4.71 -0.58 -11.59
CA VAL A 182 5.32 -1.32 -12.73
C VAL A 182 4.59 -2.65 -12.94
N GLY A 183 4.36 -3.42 -11.87
CA GLY A 183 3.64 -4.69 -11.93
C GLY A 183 2.22 -4.54 -12.47
N ILE A 184 1.46 -3.57 -11.92
CA ILE A 184 0.10 -3.27 -12.38
C ILE A 184 0.07 -2.83 -13.84
N GLY A 185 0.97 -1.94 -14.22
CA GLY A 185 1.03 -1.45 -15.60
C GLY A 185 1.37 -2.55 -16.60
N ALA A 186 2.29 -3.45 -16.26
CA ALA A 186 2.63 -4.61 -17.08
C ALA A 186 1.45 -5.60 -17.21
N LEU A 187 0.74 -5.89 -16.11
CA LEU A 187 -0.45 -6.75 -16.10
C LEU A 187 -1.59 -6.15 -16.94
N ARG A 188 -1.92 -4.89 -16.73
CA ARG A 188 -2.97 -4.19 -17.51
C ARG A 188 -2.63 -4.13 -19.00
N ALA A 189 -1.35 -3.99 -19.35
CA ALA A 189 -0.90 -4.03 -20.74
C ALA A 189 -1.10 -5.40 -21.41
N GLN A 190 -1.17 -6.49 -20.63
CA GLN A 190 -1.55 -7.82 -21.10
C GLN A 190 -3.08 -8.06 -21.07
N GLY A 191 -3.88 -7.08 -20.65
CA GLY A 191 -5.34 -7.20 -20.54
C GLY A 191 -5.81 -7.89 -19.26
N LEU A 192 -5.00 -7.89 -18.22
CA LEU A 192 -5.29 -8.53 -16.94
C LEU A 192 -5.67 -7.47 -15.89
N PRO A 193 -6.79 -7.68 -15.15
CA PRO A 193 -7.17 -6.76 -14.09
C PRO A 193 -6.15 -6.80 -12.95
N ALA A 194 -5.59 -5.64 -12.60
CA ALA A 194 -4.63 -5.52 -11.52
C ALA A 194 -4.87 -4.26 -10.71
N ARG A 195 -4.75 -4.37 -9.39
CA ARG A 195 -4.99 -3.28 -8.43
C ARG A 195 -3.79 -3.06 -7.53
N TYR A 196 -3.69 -1.85 -7.02
CA TYR A 196 -2.73 -1.44 -6.02
C TYR A 196 -3.24 -1.80 -4.63
N VAL A 197 -2.36 -2.28 -3.78
CA VAL A 197 -2.66 -2.56 -2.38
C VAL A 197 -1.70 -1.77 -1.50
N SER A 198 -2.26 -0.96 -0.62
CA SER A 198 -1.56 -0.30 0.47
C SER A 198 -1.67 -1.14 1.72
N GLY A 199 -0.60 -1.26 2.49
CA GLY A 199 -0.61 -2.04 3.71
C GLY A 199 0.62 -1.81 4.59
N TYR A 200 0.86 -2.75 5.48
CA TYR A 200 2.02 -2.78 6.36
C TYR A 200 2.74 -4.10 6.21
N LEU A 201 4.06 -4.03 6.31
CA LEU A 201 4.92 -5.19 6.34
C LEU A 201 5.60 -5.29 7.71
N ARG A 202 5.42 -6.41 8.39
CA ARG A 202 6.19 -6.72 9.59
C ARG A 202 7.64 -7.00 9.20
N THR A 203 8.56 -6.25 9.77
CA THR A 203 9.99 -6.47 9.58
C THR A 203 10.61 -7.16 10.79
N GLU A 204 11.55 -8.04 10.55
CA GLU A 204 12.35 -8.65 11.62
C GLU A 204 13.65 -7.88 11.80
N PRO A 205 14.05 -7.57 13.06
CA PRO A 205 15.33 -6.93 13.30
C PRO A 205 16.48 -7.88 12.88
N PRO A 206 17.61 -7.32 12.44
CA PRO A 206 18.78 -8.13 12.18
C PRO A 206 19.15 -8.99 13.41
N PRO A 207 19.68 -10.20 13.23
CA PRO A 207 20.07 -11.06 14.34
C PRO A 207 20.92 -10.34 15.39
N GLY A 208 20.51 -10.42 16.67
CA GLY A 208 21.22 -9.81 17.79
C GLY A 208 20.99 -8.31 17.98
N LYS A 209 20.13 -7.67 17.18
CA LYS A 209 19.74 -6.27 17.39
C LYS A 209 18.32 -6.17 17.96
N PRO A 210 18.07 -5.24 18.90
CA PRO A 210 16.71 -5.00 19.38
C PRO A 210 15.88 -4.40 18.25
N ARG A 211 14.57 -4.69 18.28
CA ARG A 211 13.61 -4.06 17.38
C ARG A 211 13.54 -2.56 17.67
N LEU A 212 13.62 -1.75 16.64
CA LEU A 212 13.44 -0.30 16.73
C LEU A 212 11.95 0.04 16.63
N VAL A 213 11.47 0.94 17.47
CA VAL A 213 10.11 1.47 17.42
C VAL A 213 9.96 2.35 16.17
N GLY A 214 8.87 2.17 15.40
CA GLY A 214 8.65 2.91 14.15
C GLY A 214 9.46 2.40 12.97
N ALA A 215 10.07 1.20 13.07
CA ALA A 215 10.94 0.65 12.03
C ALA A 215 10.20 -0.12 10.94
N ASP A 216 8.95 -0.50 11.18
CA ASP A 216 8.14 -1.15 10.15
C ASP A 216 7.72 -0.14 9.08
N ALA A 217 7.48 -0.62 7.90
CA ALA A 217 7.20 0.25 6.78
C ALA A 217 5.71 0.25 6.41
N SER A 218 5.18 1.43 6.12
CA SER A 218 4.08 1.51 5.15
C SER A 218 4.58 0.85 3.88
N HIS A 219 3.84 -0.11 3.37
CA HIS A 219 4.27 -0.94 2.26
C HIS A 219 3.21 -1.00 1.17
N ALA A 220 3.65 -1.37 -0.01
CA ALA A 220 2.78 -1.47 -1.17
C ALA A 220 3.13 -2.68 -2.02
N TRP A 221 2.10 -3.26 -2.63
CA TRP A 221 2.22 -4.36 -3.56
C TRP A 221 1.11 -4.34 -4.60
N PHE A 222 1.11 -5.28 -5.50
CA PHE A 222 0.02 -5.41 -6.46
C PHE A 222 -0.79 -6.68 -6.25
N SER A 223 -2.03 -6.65 -6.71
CA SER A 223 -2.94 -7.78 -6.71
C SER A 223 -3.46 -7.98 -8.13
N VAL A 224 -3.52 -9.22 -8.60
CA VAL A 224 -4.08 -9.60 -9.89
C VAL A 224 -5.30 -10.48 -9.72
N PHE A 225 -6.32 -10.28 -10.55
CA PHE A 225 -7.52 -11.11 -10.54
C PHE A 225 -7.27 -12.43 -11.26
N CYS A 226 -7.34 -13.54 -10.53
CA CYS A 226 -7.02 -14.88 -11.01
C CYS A 226 -8.27 -15.73 -11.31
N GLY A 227 -9.39 -15.09 -11.67
CA GLY A 227 -10.67 -15.76 -11.93
C GLY A 227 -11.58 -15.79 -10.70
N THR A 228 -12.84 -16.23 -10.92
CA THR A 228 -13.88 -16.18 -9.86
C THR A 228 -13.62 -17.14 -8.70
N GLU A 229 -12.91 -18.23 -8.93
CA GLU A 229 -12.59 -19.21 -7.88
C GLU A 229 -11.47 -18.73 -6.96
N LEU A 230 -10.39 -18.19 -7.52
CA LEU A 230 -9.25 -17.69 -6.75
C LEU A 230 -9.43 -16.24 -6.28
N GLY A 231 -10.21 -15.45 -7.02
CA GLY A 231 -10.36 -14.03 -6.75
C GLY A 231 -9.06 -13.25 -6.97
N TRP A 232 -8.77 -12.35 -6.05
CA TRP A 232 -7.58 -11.51 -6.07
C TRP A 232 -6.42 -12.18 -5.34
N VAL A 233 -5.28 -12.29 -6.03
CA VAL A 233 -4.04 -12.84 -5.48
C VAL A 233 -2.97 -11.75 -5.44
N ASP A 234 -2.29 -11.63 -4.31
CA ASP A 234 -1.40 -10.53 -3.98
C ASP A 234 0.07 -10.94 -4.11
N PHE A 235 0.89 -10.06 -4.74
CA PHE A 235 2.31 -10.27 -5.02
C PHE A 235 3.12 -9.05 -4.60
N ASP A 236 4.18 -9.27 -3.84
CA ASP A 236 5.09 -8.22 -3.37
C ASP A 236 6.39 -8.24 -4.20
N PRO A 237 6.53 -7.33 -5.18
CA PRO A 237 7.72 -7.26 -6.02
C PRO A 237 8.95 -6.68 -5.31
N THR A 238 8.78 -6.04 -4.16
CA THR A 238 9.90 -5.52 -3.37
C THR A 238 10.63 -6.61 -2.62
N ASN A 239 9.91 -7.66 -2.21
CA ASN A 239 10.45 -8.78 -1.45
C ASN A 239 10.47 -10.11 -2.23
N ASN A 240 10.02 -10.11 -3.48
CA ASN A 240 9.94 -11.29 -4.35
C ASN A 240 9.13 -12.44 -3.74
N VAL A 241 7.93 -12.14 -3.21
CA VAL A 241 7.07 -13.13 -2.57
C VAL A 241 5.61 -12.95 -2.95
N MET A 242 4.83 -14.03 -2.85
CA MET A 242 3.39 -13.90 -2.66
C MET A 242 3.12 -13.40 -1.24
N VAL A 243 2.10 -12.57 -1.08
CA VAL A 243 1.76 -11.94 0.20
C VAL A 243 1.41 -13.01 1.25
N GLY A 244 2.14 -12.97 2.37
CA GLY A 244 2.08 -13.94 3.47
C GLY A 244 1.50 -13.36 4.77
N THR A 245 1.85 -14.00 5.89
CA THR A 245 1.37 -13.63 7.24
C THR A 245 1.98 -12.35 7.79
N ASP A 246 3.08 -11.88 7.20
CA ASP A 246 3.76 -10.64 7.61
C ASP A 246 3.17 -9.38 6.96
N HIS A 247 2.23 -9.55 6.03
CA HIS A 247 1.57 -8.47 5.32
C HIS A 247 0.18 -8.21 5.88
N ILE A 248 -0.10 -6.97 6.24
CA ILE A 248 -1.42 -6.51 6.67
C ILE A 248 -1.97 -5.58 5.59
N THR A 249 -3.03 -5.97 4.90
CA THR A 249 -3.72 -5.15 3.91
C THR A 249 -4.46 -4.01 4.59
N LEU A 250 -4.28 -2.79 4.11
CA LEU A 250 -4.95 -1.59 4.61
C LEU A 250 -6.05 -1.13 3.67
N ALA A 251 -5.73 -0.96 2.39
CA ALA A 251 -6.67 -0.50 1.37
C ALA A 251 -6.24 -0.98 -0.02
N HIS A 252 -7.18 -1.00 -0.97
CA HIS A 252 -6.88 -1.26 -2.37
C HIS A 252 -7.56 -0.25 -3.30
N GLY A 253 -6.92 0.02 -4.43
CA GLY A 253 -7.39 0.98 -5.42
C GLY A 253 -6.73 0.76 -6.77
N ARG A 254 -6.93 1.67 -7.72
CA ARG A 254 -6.34 1.56 -9.06
C ARG A 254 -4.85 1.86 -9.06
N ASP A 255 -4.42 2.80 -8.22
CA ASP A 255 -3.04 3.20 -7.96
C ASP A 255 -2.92 3.84 -6.56
N PHE A 256 -1.75 4.37 -6.21
CA PHE A 256 -1.48 4.98 -4.91
C PHE A 256 -2.46 6.11 -4.54
N GLU A 257 -2.93 6.91 -5.50
CA GLU A 257 -3.77 8.06 -5.18
C GLU A 257 -5.12 7.66 -4.58
N ASP A 258 -5.69 6.55 -5.03
CA ASP A 258 -6.95 6.03 -4.50
C ASP A 258 -6.84 5.56 -3.02
N VAL A 259 -5.62 5.27 -2.54
CA VAL A 259 -5.39 4.61 -1.23
C VAL A 259 -4.31 5.25 -0.37
N SER A 260 -3.90 6.47 -0.69
CA SER A 260 -2.94 7.20 0.15
C SER A 260 -3.41 7.19 1.61
N PRO A 261 -2.56 6.80 2.57
CA PRO A 261 -2.96 6.65 3.98
C PRO A 261 -3.59 7.91 4.56
N ILE A 262 -3.07 9.09 4.19
CA ILE A 262 -3.59 10.38 4.59
C ILE A 262 -3.61 11.30 3.37
N GLN A 263 -4.80 11.78 3.03
CA GLN A 263 -5.01 12.82 2.02
C GLN A 263 -5.60 14.03 2.70
N GLY A 264 -5.09 15.23 2.40
CA GLY A 264 -5.62 16.41 3.06
C GLY A 264 -5.36 17.71 2.30
N VAL A 265 -6.18 18.71 2.63
CA VAL A 265 -6.02 20.08 2.22
C VAL A 265 -5.87 20.92 3.48
N VAL A 266 -4.79 21.71 3.54
CA VAL A 266 -4.47 22.59 4.67
C VAL A 266 -4.42 24.02 4.15
N MET A 267 -5.12 24.92 4.82
CA MET A 267 -5.11 26.36 4.53
C MET A 267 -4.18 27.07 5.53
N GLY A 268 -3.22 27.82 5.04
CA GLY A 268 -2.13 28.38 5.86
C GLY A 268 -1.05 27.34 6.13
N GLY A 269 -0.41 27.44 7.30
CA GLY A 269 0.59 26.47 7.75
C GLY A 269 2.03 26.74 7.28
N GLY A 270 2.24 27.58 6.29
CA GLY A 270 3.60 27.84 5.74
C GLY A 270 4.23 26.57 5.18
N THR A 271 5.50 26.32 5.52
CA THR A 271 6.18 25.06 5.20
C THR A 271 5.77 23.98 6.21
N ARG A 272 5.74 22.73 5.77
CA ARG A 272 5.35 21.60 6.61
C ARG A 272 6.45 20.54 6.69
N ALA A 273 6.65 20.01 7.89
CA ALA A 273 7.42 18.79 8.11
C ALA A 273 6.44 17.66 8.45
N MET A 274 6.73 16.46 7.97
CA MET A 274 5.95 15.26 8.23
C MET A 274 6.86 14.15 8.73
N GLN A 275 6.41 13.45 9.77
CA GLN A 275 7.06 12.25 10.28
C GLN A 275 6.03 11.11 10.31
N VAL A 276 6.42 9.96 9.80
CA VAL A 276 5.59 8.75 9.83
C VAL A 276 6.36 7.65 10.55
N GLY A 277 5.69 6.96 11.45
CA GLY A 277 6.20 5.77 12.12
C GLY A 277 5.14 4.67 12.07
N VAL A 278 5.58 3.45 11.80
CA VAL A 278 4.72 2.26 11.80
C VAL A 278 5.37 1.20 12.68
N ASP A 279 4.57 0.56 13.52
CA ASP A 279 4.96 -0.57 14.35
C ASP A 279 3.99 -1.73 14.17
N VAL A 280 4.49 -2.88 13.72
CA VAL A 280 3.73 -4.13 13.60
C VAL A 280 4.33 -5.15 14.55
N MET A 281 3.80 -5.25 15.77
CA MET A 281 4.31 -6.17 16.79
C MET A 281 3.44 -7.42 16.87
N PRO A 282 4.04 -8.63 16.82
CA PRO A 282 3.35 -9.85 17.18
C PRO A 282 2.88 -9.76 18.64
N LEU A 283 1.63 -10.17 18.88
CA LEU A 283 1.10 -10.31 20.24
C LEU A 283 1.22 -11.79 20.60
N ASP A 284 2.26 -12.14 21.35
CA ASP A 284 2.34 -13.48 21.94
C ASP A 284 1.23 -13.63 22.97
N ALA A 285 0.62 -14.81 23.04
CA ALA A 285 -0.48 -15.11 23.95
C ALA A 285 -0.10 -14.98 25.45
N LYS A 286 1.10 -14.50 25.79
CA LYS A 286 1.62 -14.45 27.18
C LYS A 286 2.36 -13.17 27.59
N SER A 287 2.23 -12.05 26.93
CA SER A 287 2.82 -10.80 27.44
C SER A 287 1.78 -9.79 27.89
N HIS A 288 1.29 -9.96 29.11
CA HIS A 288 0.73 -8.88 29.92
C HIS A 288 1.88 -8.10 30.56
N GLY A 289 2.08 -6.87 30.15
CA GLY A 289 2.78 -5.83 30.92
C GLY A 289 4.26 -5.66 30.65
N THR A 290 4.58 -4.63 29.86
CA THR A 290 5.68 -3.70 30.17
C THR A 290 5.42 -2.36 29.49
N THR A 291 5.51 -1.31 30.30
CA THR A 291 5.34 0.11 29.96
C THR A 291 6.46 0.59 29.03
N PRO A 292 6.20 1.48 28.05
CA PRO A 292 7.25 2.00 27.17
C PRO A 292 8.10 3.05 27.89
N GLY A 293 9.39 2.85 27.90
CA GLY A 293 10.37 3.81 28.36
C GLY A 293 11.29 4.25 27.22
N ALA A 294 11.29 5.56 26.99
CA ALA A 294 12.35 6.42 26.44
C ALA A 294 12.84 6.22 24.99
N THR A 295 12.55 7.24 24.23
CA THR A 295 13.10 7.79 22.98
C THR A 295 14.60 7.58 22.75
N SER A 296 14.94 7.06 21.56
CA SER A 296 16.16 7.44 20.87
C SER A 296 15.90 7.62 19.37
N SER A 297 16.25 8.81 18.92
CA SER A 297 16.09 9.36 17.58
C SER A 297 16.93 8.62 16.54
N GLN A 298 16.29 8.07 15.51
CA GLN A 298 16.91 7.91 14.20
C GLN A 298 15.98 8.52 13.12
N GLN A 299 16.19 9.82 12.95
CA GLN A 299 15.73 10.60 11.80
C GLN A 299 16.63 10.26 10.62
N GLN A 300 16.12 9.64 9.57
CA GLN A 300 16.78 9.80 8.24
C GLN A 300 16.08 9.21 7.02
N GLN A 301 14.86 8.69 7.04
CA GLN A 301 14.34 8.05 5.81
C GLN A 301 13.10 8.64 5.15
N GLN A 302 12.55 9.76 5.59
CA GLN A 302 11.36 10.35 4.95
C GLN A 302 11.41 11.87 4.71
N ARG A 303 12.59 12.44 4.54
CA ARG A 303 12.71 13.90 4.25
C ARG A 303 12.46 14.32 2.80
N SER A 304 12.16 13.44 1.88
CA SER A 304 12.12 13.77 0.44
C SER A 304 10.73 13.82 -0.21
N GLN A 305 9.64 13.75 0.53
CA GLN A 305 8.30 13.75 -0.09
C GLN A 305 7.57 15.11 -0.08
N ASN A 306 8.24 16.21 0.27
CA ASN A 306 7.64 17.54 0.21
C ASN A 306 8.68 18.62 -0.16
N LYS A 307 8.95 18.77 -1.42
CA LYS A 307 9.35 20.04 -2.04
C LYS A 307 8.47 20.32 -3.25
#